data_2dce1db672f1e6d5612124eb1d344b63
#
_entry.id   2dce1db672f1e6d5612124eb1d344b63
#
_cell.length_a   1.000
_cell.length_b   1.000
_cell.length_c   1.000
_cell.angle_alpha   90.00
_cell.angle_beta   90.00
_cell.angle_gamma   90.00
#
_symmetry.space_group_name_H-M   'P 1'
#
loop_
_entity.id
_entity.type
_entity.pdbx_description
1 polymer ?
#
loop_
_entity_poly.entity_id
_entity_poly.type
_entity_poly.pdbx_seq_one_letter_code
_entity_poly.pdbx_strand_id
1 'polypeptide(L)'
;MIGKLKQNLLLACLVISSATVFYLGRHAMECHHRIEERSPPSRPEPLPPAEESKPVGPPKANASALAYHKDMPLIFIGGVPRSGTTLMRAMLDAHPDIRCGEETRVIPRILAVKQMWARSSKEKLRLDEAGVTDEVLDAAMQAFLLEIIVRHGEPAPYLCNKDPFALKSLTYLARIFPNAKFILMVRDGRASVHSMISRKVTIAGFDLGSYRDCLTKWNRAIETMYNQCLEAGQDRCLMVHYEQLVLHPERWLRILLKFLRIPWHPSVLHHEEMIGKAGGVSLSKVERSTDQVIKPVNLEALSKWVGQIPADVLRDMPVIAPMLGKLGYDPYANPPNYGKPDQKVLENTKRVYKGEFQLPEFLKGAPQTDAVK
;
A
#
# COMPACT_ATOMS: atom_id res chain seq x y z
N MET A 1 48.05 13.78 45.00
CA MET A 1 47.67 14.48 43.76
C MET A 1 46.30 14.02 43.19
N ILE A 2 45.96 12.76 43.23
CA ILE A 2 44.70 12.21 42.62
C ILE A 2 43.41 12.70 43.31
N GLY A 3 43.44 12.99 44.65
CA GLY A 3 42.25 13.50 45.37
C GLY A 3 41.82 14.90 44.98
N LYS A 4 42.77 15.83 44.78
CA LYS A 4 42.47 17.20 44.32
C LYS A 4 41.92 17.27 42.92
N LEU A 5 42.33 16.36 42.00
CA LEU A 5 41.86 16.30 40.64
C LEU A 5 40.40 15.83 40.59
N LYS A 6 40.01 14.81 41.39
CA LYS A 6 38.62 14.34 41.50
C LYS A 6 37.70 15.42 42.10
N GLN A 7 38.18 16.16 43.09
CA GLN A 7 37.40 17.22 43.70
C GLN A 7 37.16 18.43 42.76
N ASN A 8 38.17 18.79 41.97
CA ASN A 8 38.02 19.85 40.93
C ASN A 8 37.10 19.40 39.80
N LEU A 9 37.11 18.10 39.42
CA LEU A 9 36.22 17.58 38.40
C LEU A 9 34.76 17.58 38.86
N LEU A 10 34.51 17.19 40.14
CA LEU A 10 33.18 17.21 40.74
C LEU A 10 32.63 18.68 40.83
N LEU A 11 33.49 19.61 41.21
CA LEU A 11 33.11 21.03 41.27
C LEU A 11 32.77 21.58 39.87
N ALA A 12 33.54 21.23 38.84
CA ALA A 12 33.29 21.61 37.48
C ALA A 12 31.95 21.03 36.93
N CYS A 13 31.65 19.78 37.23
CA CYS A 13 30.38 19.17 36.86
C CYS A 13 29.17 19.80 37.54
N LEU A 14 29.30 20.18 38.81
CA LEU A 14 28.27 20.91 39.56
C LEU A 14 28.02 22.31 39.03
N VAL A 15 29.08 23.05 38.64
CA VAL A 15 28.94 24.37 38.03
C VAL A 15 28.28 24.28 36.65
N ILE A 16 28.68 23.32 35.83
CA ILE A 16 28.08 23.12 34.50
C ILE A 16 26.59 22.72 34.61
N SER A 17 26.25 21.78 35.53
CA SER A 17 24.84 21.40 35.70
C SER A 17 23.99 22.52 36.26
N SER A 18 24.51 23.36 37.17
CA SER A 18 23.80 24.55 37.67
C SER A 18 23.58 25.60 36.58
N ALA A 19 24.59 25.83 35.74
CA ALA A 19 24.49 26.78 34.61
C ALA A 19 23.46 26.26 33.56
N THR A 20 23.40 24.95 33.32
CA THR A 20 22.46 24.38 32.39
C THR A 20 21.01 24.47 32.89
N VAL A 21 20.79 24.21 34.18
CA VAL A 21 19.47 24.35 34.82
C VAL A 21 19.01 25.81 34.81
N PHE A 22 19.92 26.75 35.09
CA PHE A 22 19.60 28.18 35.06
C PHE A 22 19.28 28.67 33.63
N TYR A 23 20.02 28.22 32.61
CA TYR A 23 19.77 28.50 31.21
C TYR A 23 18.42 27.98 30.72
N LEU A 24 18.13 26.72 31.07
CA LEU A 24 16.84 26.10 30.71
C LEU A 24 15.66 26.75 31.44
N GLY A 25 15.83 27.11 32.72
CA GLY A 25 14.82 27.82 33.49
C GLY A 25 14.52 29.20 32.91
N ARG A 26 15.56 29.95 32.50
CA ARG A 26 15.40 31.26 31.84
C ARG A 26 14.71 31.13 30.48
N HIS A 27 15.06 30.14 29.69
CA HIS A 27 14.41 29.88 28.39
C HIS A 27 12.94 29.45 28.55
N ALA A 28 12.61 28.67 29.56
CA ALA A 28 11.23 28.33 29.90
C ALA A 28 10.40 29.53 30.31
N MET A 29 10.98 30.46 31.11
CA MET A 29 10.31 31.71 31.51
C MET A 29 10.11 32.65 30.31
N GLU A 30 11.08 32.78 29.40
CA GLU A 30 10.92 33.56 28.16
C GLU A 30 9.84 33.01 27.24
N CYS A 31 9.71 31.67 27.17
CA CYS A 31 8.59 31.03 26.45
C CYS A 31 7.24 31.30 27.12
N HIS A 32 7.18 31.29 28.45
CA HIS A 32 5.95 31.57 29.19
C HIS A 32 5.51 33.03 29.04
N HIS A 33 6.45 33.96 29.10
CA HIS A 33 6.17 35.39 28.89
C HIS A 33 5.67 35.70 27.46
N ARG A 34 6.18 35.00 26.43
CA ARG A 34 5.67 35.12 25.05
C ARG A 34 4.26 34.54 24.85
N ILE A 35 3.82 33.65 25.73
CA ILE A 35 2.46 33.08 25.68
C ILE A 35 1.48 34.05 26.36
N GLU A 36 1.89 34.73 27.43
CA GLU A 36 1.05 35.71 28.15
C GLU A 36 0.88 37.05 27.41
N GLU A 37 1.85 37.46 26.57
CA GLU A 37 1.77 38.69 25.75
C GLU A 37 0.87 38.51 24.49
N ARG A 38 0.40 37.28 24.17
CA ARG A 38 -0.67 37.12 23.19
C ARG A 38 -1.99 37.50 23.83
N SER A 39 -2.42 38.75 23.61
CA SER A 39 -3.76 39.22 23.93
C SER A 39 -4.81 38.15 23.55
N PRO A 40 -5.84 37.93 24.36
CA PRO A 40 -6.93 37.01 24.00
C PRO A 40 -7.48 37.43 22.62
N PRO A 41 -7.84 36.46 21.76
CA PRO A 41 -8.38 36.79 20.45
C PRO A 41 -9.57 37.74 20.63
N SER A 42 -9.48 38.91 20.01
CA SER A 42 -10.57 39.86 19.93
C SER A 42 -11.82 39.13 19.48
N ARG A 43 -12.92 39.38 20.19
CA ARG A 43 -14.25 38.84 19.84
C ARG A 43 -14.45 39.00 18.33
N PRO A 44 -14.84 37.98 17.59
CA PRO A 44 -15.04 38.08 16.15
C PRO A 44 -16.08 39.21 15.91
N GLU A 45 -15.72 40.17 15.09
CA GLU A 45 -16.68 41.14 14.56
C GLU A 45 -17.82 40.40 13.88
N PRO A 46 -19.07 40.87 13.97
CA PRO A 46 -20.18 40.31 13.24
C PRO A 46 -19.81 40.33 11.76
N LEU A 47 -19.87 39.17 11.13
CA LEU A 47 -19.71 39.04 9.67
C LEU A 47 -20.69 40.00 8.99
N PRO A 48 -20.27 40.77 7.97
CA PRO A 48 -21.17 41.55 7.16
C PRO A 48 -22.25 40.62 6.60
N PRO A 49 -23.51 41.12 6.42
CA PRO A 49 -24.57 40.28 5.86
C PRO A 49 -24.10 39.67 4.55
N ALA A 50 -24.28 38.37 4.42
CA ALA A 50 -23.87 37.62 3.24
C ALA A 50 -24.48 38.31 2.00
N GLU A 51 -23.64 38.85 1.12
CA GLU A 51 -24.07 39.17 -0.24
C GLU A 51 -24.68 37.91 -0.82
N GLU A 52 -25.92 37.98 -1.26
CA GLU A 52 -26.59 36.92 -1.99
C GLU A 52 -25.73 36.57 -3.19
N SER A 53 -24.90 35.55 -3.05
CA SER A 53 -24.22 34.93 -4.17
C SER A 53 -25.30 34.40 -5.11
N LYS A 54 -25.33 34.93 -6.33
CA LYS A 54 -26.16 34.41 -7.42
C LYS A 54 -26.11 32.88 -7.38
N PRO A 55 -27.24 32.18 -7.47
CA PRO A 55 -27.25 30.74 -7.42
C PRO A 55 -26.34 30.21 -8.52
N VAL A 56 -25.23 29.60 -8.12
CA VAL A 56 -24.46 28.72 -8.97
C VAL A 56 -25.42 27.61 -9.36
N GLY A 57 -25.75 27.53 -10.65
CA GLY A 57 -26.70 26.56 -11.15
C GLY A 57 -26.34 25.17 -10.65
N PRO A 58 -27.33 24.31 -10.38
CA PRO A 58 -27.08 23.00 -9.84
C PRO A 58 -26.06 22.27 -10.71
N PRO A 59 -25.06 21.59 -10.11
CA PRO A 59 -24.18 20.73 -10.87
C PRO A 59 -25.08 19.75 -11.64
N LYS A 60 -24.79 19.54 -12.92
CA LYS A 60 -25.57 18.66 -13.79
C LYS A 60 -25.77 17.32 -13.10
N ALA A 61 -26.93 17.16 -12.49
CA ALA A 61 -27.38 15.92 -11.90
C ALA A 61 -27.71 14.96 -13.02
N ASN A 62 -26.80 14.07 -13.36
CA ASN A 62 -27.05 12.81 -14.02
C ASN A 62 -25.97 11.78 -13.64
N ALA A 63 -25.81 11.57 -12.35
CA ALA A 63 -25.47 10.30 -11.77
C ALA A 63 -26.44 10.14 -10.62
N SER A 64 -27.36 9.17 -10.71
CA SER A 64 -28.09 8.70 -9.55
C SER A 64 -27.08 8.52 -8.43
N ALA A 65 -27.19 9.28 -7.35
CA ALA A 65 -26.20 9.29 -6.27
C ALA A 65 -26.04 7.84 -5.78
N LEU A 66 -24.91 7.22 -6.12
CA LEU A 66 -24.56 5.88 -5.65
C LEU A 66 -24.49 5.98 -4.12
N ALA A 67 -25.46 5.36 -3.44
CA ALA A 67 -25.47 5.32 -1.99
C ALA A 67 -24.42 4.32 -1.52
N TYR A 68 -23.27 4.82 -1.11
CA TYR A 68 -22.19 3.98 -0.58
C TYR A 68 -22.48 3.59 0.87
N HIS A 69 -22.34 2.31 1.18
CA HIS A 69 -22.57 1.76 2.52
C HIS A 69 -21.68 0.54 2.78
N LYS A 70 -21.58 0.17 4.05
CA LYS A 70 -20.69 -0.92 4.51
C LYS A 70 -20.94 -2.29 3.87
N ASP A 71 -22.17 -2.53 3.42
CA ASP A 71 -22.60 -3.81 2.86
C ASP A 71 -22.42 -3.87 1.32
N MET A 72 -21.85 -2.82 0.71
CA MET A 72 -21.49 -2.87 -0.71
C MET A 72 -20.34 -3.83 -0.98
N PRO A 73 -20.21 -4.38 -2.21
CA PRO A 73 -19.15 -5.33 -2.55
C PRO A 73 -17.81 -4.60 -2.80
N LEU A 74 -17.15 -4.15 -1.72
CA LEU A 74 -15.82 -3.57 -1.80
C LEU A 74 -14.77 -4.61 -2.23
N ILE A 75 -13.77 -4.16 -2.98
CA ILE A 75 -12.65 -4.98 -3.43
C ILE A 75 -11.37 -4.50 -2.72
N PHE A 76 -10.65 -5.43 -2.10
CA PHE A 76 -9.34 -5.13 -1.49
C PHE A 76 -8.25 -5.93 -2.20
N ILE A 77 -7.27 -5.21 -2.75
CA ILE A 77 -6.08 -5.81 -3.38
C ILE A 77 -4.89 -5.60 -2.46
N GLY A 78 -4.23 -6.67 -2.09
CA GLY A 78 -3.02 -6.61 -1.28
C GLY A 78 -2.04 -7.73 -1.59
N GLY A 79 -0.96 -7.76 -0.82
CA GLY A 79 0.16 -8.68 -0.98
C GLY A 79 1.42 -8.05 -0.41
N VAL A 80 2.55 -8.73 -0.46
CA VAL A 80 3.82 -8.10 -0.13
C VAL A 80 4.16 -7.07 -1.21
N PRO A 81 4.65 -5.88 -0.89
CA PRO A 81 5.07 -4.91 -1.91
C PRO A 81 5.90 -5.54 -3.01
N ARG A 82 5.72 -5.14 -4.26
CA ARG A 82 6.34 -5.70 -5.47
C ARG A 82 5.80 -7.06 -5.92
N SER A 83 4.68 -7.52 -5.38
CA SER A 83 4.00 -8.74 -5.84
C SER A 83 3.07 -8.53 -7.05
N GLY A 84 3.03 -7.35 -7.65
CA GLY A 84 2.18 -7.06 -8.81
C GLY A 84 0.81 -6.42 -8.46
N THR A 85 0.62 -5.95 -7.24
CA THR A 85 -0.61 -5.27 -6.80
C THR A 85 -0.97 -4.07 -7.66
N THR A 86 0.02 -3.29 -8.14
CA THR A 86 -0.22 -2.14 -9.02
C THR A 86 -0.67 -2.58 -10.41
N LEU A 87 -0.14 -3.68 -10.96
CA LEU A 87 -0.61 -4.23 -12.23
C LEU A 87 -2.05 -4.72 -12.12
N MET A 88 -2.36 -5.50 -11.07
CA MET A 88 -3.72 -5.98 -10.81
C MET A 88 -4.70 -4.81 -10.70
N ARG A 89 -4.34 -3.77 -9.95
CA ARG A 89 -5.13 -2.56 -9.81
C ARG A 89 -5.38 -1.89 -11.16
N ALA A 90 -4.35 -1.70 -11.99
CA ALA A 90 -4.48 -1.06 -13.28
C ALA A 90 -5.36 -1.87 -14.25
N MET A 91 -5.25 -3.21 -14.24
CA MET A 91 -6.12 -4.07 -15.01
C MET A 91 -7.59 -3.93 -14.59
N LEU A 92 -7.87 -3.84 -13.29
CA LEU A 92 -9.22 -3.64 -12.78
C LEU A 92 -9.73 -2.21 -13.05
N ASP A 93 -8.90 -1.18 -12.88
CA ASP A 93 -9.26 0.21 -13.20
C ASP A 93 -9.56 0.43 -14.69
N ALA A 94 -9.06 -0.43 -15.56
CA ALA A 94 -9.41 -0.41 -16.99
C ALA A 94 -10.85 -0.88 -17.26
N HIS A 95 -11.50 -1.53 -16.28
CA HIS A 95 -12.90 -1.92 -16.39
C HIS A 95 -13.80 -0.68 -16.21
N PRO A 96 -14.87 -0.49 -17.02
CA PRO A 96 -15.72 0.71 -16.95
C PRO A 96 -16.41 0.89 -15.60
N ASP A 97 -16.73 -0.18 -14.90
CA ASP A 97 -17.50 -0.17 -13.65
C ASP A 97 -16.64 -0.27 -12.38
N ILE A 98 -15.32 -0.40 -12.47
CA ILE A 98 -14.43 -0.55 -11.31
C ILE A 98 -13.54 0.68 -11.15
N ARG A 99 -13.35 1.14 -9.91
CA ARG A 99 -12.38 2.20 -9.56
C ARG A 99 -11.63 1.81 -8.30
N CYS A 100 -10.31 1.74 -8.43
CA CYS A 100 -9.39 1.44 -7.34
C CYS A 100 -8.60 2.68 -6.88
N GLY A 101 -8.20 3.55 -7.80
CA GLY A 101 -7.30 4.67 -7.52
C GLY A 101 -5.89 4.24 -7.08
N GLU A 102 -5.07 5.21 -6.66
CA GLU A 102 -3.71 4.97 -6.16
C GLU A 102 -3.69 4.43 -4.72
N GLU A 103 -2.49 4.10 -4.23
CA GLU A 103 -2.30 3.70 -2.83
C GLU A 103 -2.66 4.82 -1.87
N THR A 104 -3.57 4.57 -0.94
CA THR A 104 -3.93 5.54 0.09
C THR A 104 -2.83 5.70 1.12
N ARG A 105 -2.10 4.63 1.41
CA ARG A 105 -1.10 4.51 2.48
C ARG A 105 -1.65 4.80 3.88
N VAL A 106 -2.86 5.32 3.98
CA VAL A 106 -3.57 5.61 5.24
C VAL A 106 -4.18 4.34 5.81
N ILE A 107 -4.86 3.56 4.97
CA ILE A 107 -5.58 2.35 5.37
C ILE A 107 -4.69 1.35 6.11
N PRO A 108 -3.53 0.91 5.59
CA PRO A 108 -2.70 -0.03 6.33
C PRO A 108 -2.13 0.54 7.63
N ARG A 109 -1.94 1.86 7.73
CA ARG A 109 -1.43 2.50 8.94
C ARG A 109 -2.46 2.54 10.05
N ILE A 110 -3.70 2.94 9.75
CA ILE A 110 -4.76 2.98 10.75
C ILE A 110 -5.13 1.56 11.22
N LEU A 111 -5.13 0.58 10.32
CA LEU A 111 -5.30 -0.83 10.66
C LEU A 111 -4.18 -1.34 11.60
N ALA A 112 -2.93 -0.92 11.37
CA ALA A 112 -1.82 -1.25 12.26
C ALA A 112 -1.97 -0.62 13.66
N VAL A 113 -2.47 0.62 13.76
CA VAL A 113 -2.79 1.27 15.03
C VAL A 113 -3.88 0.51 15.77
N LYS A 114 -4.97 0.11 15.10
CA LYS A 114 -6.03 -0.71 15.68
C LYS A 114 -5.50 -2.04 16.22
N GLN A 115 -4.61 -2.71 15.47
CA GLN A 115 -3.96 -3.94 15.93
C GLN A 115 -3.08 -3.72 17.16
N MET A 116 -2.42 -2.58 17.26
CA MET A 116 -1.59 -2.20 18.41
C MET A 116 -2.45 -2.07 19.69
N TRP A 117 -3.58 -1.39 19.60
CA TRP A 117 -4.55 -1.27 20.71
C TRP A 117 -5.07 -2.65 21.13
N ALA A 118 -5.47 -3.49 20.19
CA ALA A 118 -5.99 -4.83 20.45
C ALA A 118 -4.97 -5.78 21.14
N ARG A 119 -3.67 -5.56 20.91
CA ARG A 119 -2.60 -6.37 21.51
C ARG A 119 -2.22 -5.95 22.91
N SER A 120 -2.55 -4.73 23.31
CA SER A 120 -2.24 -4.19 24.63
C SER A 120 -3.44 -4.33 25.55
N SER A 121 -3.40 -5.28 26.49
CA SER A 121 -4.46 -5.45 27.48
C SER A 121 -4.73 -4.18 28.29
N LYS A 122 -3.66 -3.41 28.58
CA LYS A 122 -3.76 -2.13 29.29
C LYS A 122 -4.51 -1.07 28.47
N GLU A 123 -4.22 -0.96 27.17
CA GLU A 123 -4.93 0.00 26.30
C GLU A 123 -6.37 -0.45 26.06
N LYS A 124 -6.60 -1.75 25.89
CA LYS A 124 -7.97 -2.27 25.76
C LYS A 124 -8.82 -1.93 26.98
N LEU A 125 -8.30 -2.17 28.20
CA LEU A 125 -9.01 -1.81 29.42
C LEU A 125 -9.34 -0.31 29.48
N ARG A 126 -8.39 0.54 29.13
CA ARG A 126 -8.61 2.01 29.11
C ARG A 126 -9.68 2.44 28.12
N LEU A 127 -9.70 1.83 26.93
CA LEU A 127 -10.71 2.09 25.92
C LEU A 127 -12.09 1.65 26.41
N ASP A 128 -12.20 0.46 26.99
CA ASP A 128 -13.44 -0.09 27.53
C ASP A 128 -13.98 0.79 28.69
N GLU A 129 -13.11 1.23 29.63
CA GLU A 129 -13.47 2.15 30.71
C GLU A 129 -13.93 3.53 30.20
N ALA A 130 -13.38 3.99 29.07
CA ALA A 130 -13.80 5.22 28.42
C ALA A 130 -15.06 5.05 27.55
N GLY A 131 -15.69 3.87 27.50
CA GLY A 131 -16.85 3.57 26.67
C GLY A 131 -16.52 3.36 25.19
N VAL A 132 -15.22 3.29 24.82
CA VAL A 132 -14.76 3.01 23.45
C VAL A 132 -14.59 1.49 23.28
N THR A 133 -15.72 0.79 23.29
CA THR A 133 -15.77 -0.67 23.14
C THR A 133 -15.30 -1.13 21.74
N ASP A 134 -15.10 -2.44 21.57
CA ASP A 134 -14.75 -2.99 20.26
C ASP A 134 -15.82 -2.65 19.19
N GLU A 135 -17.11 -2.61 19.55
CA GLU A 135 -18.20 -2.24 18.63
C GLU A 135 -18.13 -0.78 18.21
N VAL A 136 -17.86 0.13 19.16
CA VAL A 136 -17.70 1.57 18.87
C VAL A 136 -16.51 1.79 17.97
N LEU A 137 -15.39 1.13 18.29
CA LEU A 137 -14.15 1.25 17.51
C LEU A 137 -14.29 0.66 16.10
N ASP A 138 -14.98 -0.47 15.96
CA ASP A 138 -15.26 -1.09 14.68
C ASP A 138 -16.17 -0.22 13.80
N ALA A 139 -17.22 0.38 14.38
CA ALA A 139 -18.08 1.31 13.65
C ALA A 139 -17.32 2.55 13.18
N ALA A 140 -16.47 3.13 14.04
CA ALA A 140 -15.63 4.27 13.68
C ALA A 140 -14.61 3.91 12.57
N MET A 141 -13.94 2.78 12.69
CA MET A 141 -13.00 2.27 11.68
C MET A 141 -13.69 2.00 10.36
N GLN A 142 -14.85 1.37 10.38
CA GLN A 142 -15.66 1.10 9.20
C GLN A 142 -16.03 2.39 8.46
N ALA A 143 -16.55 3.39 9.19
CA ALA A 143 -16.91 4.68 8.63
C ALA A 143 -15.68 5.40 8.03
N PHE A 144 -14.56 5.43 8.77
CA PHE A 144 -13.33 6.04 8.31
C PHE A 144 -12.79 5.38 7.03
N LEU A 145 -12.71 4.06 7.00
CA LEU A 145 -12.18 3.33 5.83
C LEU A 145 -13.10 3.48 4.62
N LEU A 146 -14.42 3.40 4.83
CA LEU A 146 -15.40 3.58 3.76
C LEU A 146 -15.29 4.99 3.16
N GLU A 147 -15.22 6.02 3.97
CA GLU A 147 -15.12 7.41 3.52
C GLU A 147 -13.84 7.64 2.70
N ILE A 148 -12.70 7.09 3.13
CA ILE A 148 -11.45 7.14 2.36
C ILE A 148 -11.63 6.46 0.98
N ILE A 149 -12.20 5.25 0.94
CA ILE A 149 -12.36 4.49 -0.30
C ILE A 149 -13.32 5.20 -1.26
N VAL A 150 -14.42 5.74 -0.75
CA VAL A 150 -15.45 6.41 -1.55
C VAL A 150 -14.94 7.72 -2.15
N ARG A 151 -14.18 8.50 -1.36
CA ARG A 151 -13.73 9.84 -1.80
C ARG A 151 -12.33 9.88 -2.41
N HIS A 152 -11.64 8.75 -2.41
CA HIS A 152 -10.28 8.68 -2.94
C HIS A 152 -10.21 8.78 -4.47
N GLY A 153 -11.28 8.46 -5.18
CA GLY A 153 -11.33 8.46 -6.64
C GLY A 153 -12.69 8.85 -7.19
N GLU A 154 -12.88 8.62 -8.48
CA GLU A 154 -14.16 8.87 -9.15
C GLU A 154 -15.23 7.85 -8.68
N PRO A 155 -16.51 8.25 -8.66
CA PRO A 155 -17.61 7.33 -8.36
C PRO A 155 -17.66 6.16 -9.35
N ALA A 156 -17.94 4.95 -8.86
CA ALA A 156 -18.13 3.77 -9.69
C ALA A 156 -19.02 2.74 -8.97
N PRO A 157 -19.68 1.82 -9.71
CA PRO A 157 -20.47 0.75 -9.13
C PRO A 157 -19.68 -0.17 -8.20
N TYR A 158 -18.40 -0.43 -8.54
CA TYR A 158 -17.49 -1.25 -7.73
C TYR A 158 -16.27 -0.45 -7.32
N LEU A 159 -16.12 -0.25 -6.01
CA LEU A 159 -14.98 0.42 -5.44
C LEU A 159 -13.94 -0.56 -4.93
N CYS A 160 -12.70 -0.21 -5.13
CA CYS A 160 -11.56 -1.03 -4.78
C CYS A 160 -10.52 -0.21 -4.01
N ASN A 161 -9.85 -0.84 -3.06
CA ASN A 161 -8.65 -0.30 -2.42
C ASN A 161 -7.45 -1.17 -2.75
N LYS A 162 -6.36 -0.56 -3.17
CA LYS A 162 -5.08 -1.23 -3.37
C LYS A 162 -4.03 -0.63 -2.44
N ASP A 163 -3.92 -1.21 -1.27
CA ASP A 163 -2.83 -0.96 -0.33
C ASP A 163 -2.18 -2.30 0.03
N PRO A 164 -0.93 -2.59 -0.38
CA PRO A 164 -0.33 -3.93 -0.27
C PRO A 164 -0.51 -4.57 1.10
N PHE A 165 -0.18 -3.88 2.18
CA PHE A 165 -0.24 -4.41 3.53
C PHE A 165 -1.61 -4.31 4.22
N ALA A 166 -2.65 -3.80 3.57
CA ALA A 166 -4.00 -3.83 4.13
C ALA A 166 -4.46 -5.26 4.44
N LEU A 167 -4.04 -6.24 3.62
CA LEU A 167 -4.39 -7.64 3.82
C LEU A 167 -3.68 -8.34 5.00
N LYS A 168 -2.78 -7.65 5.72
CA LYS A 168 -2.36 -8.11 7.05
C LYS A 168 -3.47 -8.03 8.10
N SER A 169 -4.57 -7.38 7.78
CA SER A 169 -5.79 -7.27 8.59
C SER A 169 -7.02 -7.79 7.84
N LEU A 170 -6.84 -8.77 6.95
CA LEU A 170 -7.90 -9.25 6.05
C LEU A 170 -9.11 -9.76 6.83
N THR A 171 -8.92 -10.60 7.84
CA THR A 171 -10.01 -11.14 8.66
C THR A 171 -10.79 -10.05 9.39
N TYR A 172 -10.09 -9.01 9.85
CA TYR A 172 -10.71 -7.83 10.43
C TYR A 172 -11.54 -7.05 9.39
N LEU A 173 -10.97 -6.78 8.21
CA LEU A 173 -11.68 -6.13 7.11
C LEU A 173 -12.90 -6.96 6.66
N ALA A 174 -12.77 -8.29 6.62
CA ALA A 174 -13.86 -9.19 6.28
C ALA A 174 -15.00 -9.14 7.30
N ARG A 175 -14.70 -8.87 8.57
CA ARG A 175 -15.70 -8.73 9.63
C ARG A 175 -16.46 -7.41 9.54
N ILE A 176 -15.75 -6.29 9.31
CA ILE A 176 -16.39 -4.97 9.24
C ILE A 176 -17.02 -4.65 7.87
N PHE A 177 -16.61 -5.34 6.79
CA PHE A 177 -17.21 -5.25 5.45
C PHE A 177 -17.69 -6.63 5.00
N PRO A 178 -18.91 -7.04 5.34
CA PRO A 178 -19.36 -8.42 5.18
C PRO A 178 -19.41 -8.90 3.72
N ASN A 179 -19.59 -8.01 2.76
CA ASN A 179 -19.66 -8.35 1.34
C ASN A 179 -18.36 -8.06 0.56
N ALA A 180 -17.30 -7.61 1.25
CA ALA A 180 -16.02 -7.34 0.60
C ALA A 180 -15.36 -8.61 0.06
N LYS A 181 -14.66 -8.46 -1.07
CA LYS A 181 -13.83 -9.49 -1.72
C LYS A 181 -12.35 -9.09 -1.63
N PHE A 182 -11.49 -10.08 -1.44
CA PHE A 182 -10.06 -9.88 -1.23
C PHE A 182 -9.26 -10.57 -2.32
N ILE A 183 -8.30 -9.87 -2.90
CA ILE A 183 -7.37 -10.38 -3.90
C ILE A 183 -5.98 -10.36 -3.29
N LEU A 184 -5.46 -11.54 -2.92
CA LEU A 184 -4.12 -11.69 -2.41
C LEU A 184 -3.16 -11.95 -3.58
N MET A 185 -2.37 -10.93 -3.94
CA MET A 185 -1.31 -11.06 -4.94
C MET A 185 -0.12 -11.80 -4.33
N VAL A 186 0.17 -12.96 -4.89
CA VAL A 186 1.31 -13.81 -4.56
C VAL A 186 2.33 -13.71 -5.68
N ARG A 187 3.61 -13.58 -5.33
CA ARG A 187 4.72 -13.59 -6.27
C ARG A 187 5.91 -14.28 -5.63
N ASP A 188 6.75 -14.89 -6.44
CA ASP A 188 8.02 -15.45 -6.00
C ASP A 188 8.77 -14.44 -5.11
N GLY A 189 9.07 -14.87 -3.87
CA GLY A 189 9.73 -14.02 -2.87
C GLY A 189 11.07 -13.48 -3.33
N ARG A 190 11.80 -14.28 -4.11
CA ARG A 190 13.09 -13.91 -4.71
C ARG A 190 12.93 -12.74 -5.67
N ALA A 191 11.92 -12.80 -6.54
CA ALA A 191 11.61 -11.73 -7.49
C ALA A 191 11.08 -10.47 -6.80
N SER A 192 10.22 -10.64 -5.78
CA SER A 192 9.67 -9.53 -5.00
C SER A 192 10.77 -8.78 -4.24
N VAL A 193 11.62 -9.51 -3.52
CA VAL A 193 12.73 -8.94 -2.73
C VAL A 193 13.78 -8.31 -3.63
N HIS A 194 14.18 -8.97 -4.73
CA HIS A 194 15.09 -8.35 -5.69
C HIS A 194 14.53 -7.03 -6.24
N SER A 195 13.24 -6.99 -6.55
CA SER A 195 12.57 -5.76 -7.00
C SER A 195 12.51 -4.68 -5.93
N MET A 196 12.40 -5.04 -4.64
CA MET A 196 12.47 -4.06 -3.54
C MET A 196 13.87 -3.43 -3.46
N ILE A 197 14.89 -4.26 -3.45
CA ILE A 197 16.30 -3.85 -3.29
C ILE A 197 16.76 -3.03 -4.50
N SER A 198 16.62 -3.56 -5.72
CA SER A 198 17.09 -2.92 -6.96
C SER A 198 16.40 -1.59 -7.25
N ARG A 199 15.14 -1.42 -6.83
CA ARG A 199 14.37 -0.19 -7.01
C ARG A 199 14.36 0.71 -5.78
N LYS A 200 15.10 0.36 -4.73
CA LYS A 200 15.20 1.12 -3.47
C LYS A 200 13.81 1.44 -2.89
N VAL A 201 12.92 0.44 -2.86
CA VAL A 201 11.57 0.60 -2.31
C VAL A 201 11.66 0.47 -0.79
N THR A 202 11.64 1.60 -0.09
CA THR A 202 11.71 1.63 1.37
C THR A 202 10.43 1.12 2.01
N ILE A 203 10.56 0.08 2.82
CA ILE A 203 9.50 -0.53 3.61
C ILE A 203 9.95 -0.53 5.07
N ALA A 204 9.11 -0.01 5.96
CA ALA A 204 9.45 0.05 7.38
C ALA A 204 9.84 -1.35 7.91
N GLY A 205 11.00 -1.42 8.51
CA GLY A 205 11.55 -2.64 9.10
C GLY A 205 12.28 -3.57 8.14
N PHE A 206 12.40 -3.27 6.83
CA PHE A 206 13.20 -4.05 5.87
C PHE A 206 14.59 -3.42 5.68
N ASP A 207 15.63 -4.22 5.78
CA ASP A 207 16.99 -3.80 5.44
C ASP A 207 17.28 -4.10 3.96
N LEU A 208 17.20 -3.06 3.13
CA LEU A 208 17.46 -3.19 1.69
C LEU A 208 18.92 -3.52 1.34
N GLY A 209 19.84 -3.48 2.30
CA GLY A 209 21.22 -3.96 2.15
C GLY A 209 21.34 -5.49 2.27
N SER A 210 20.30 -6.19 2.71
CA SER A 210 20.35 -7.63 3.02
C SER A 210 19.20 -8.41 2.36
N TYR A 211 19.53 -9.25 1.38
CA TYR A 211 18.60 -10.22 0.80
C TYR A 211 18.02 -11.16 1.87
N ARG A 212 18.86 -11.64 2.79
CA ARG A 212 18.46 -12.56 3.86
C ARG A 212 17.41 -11.91 4.77
N ASP A 213 17.63 -10.69 5.22
CA ASP A 213 16.68 -9.94 6.03
C ASP A 213 15.36 -9.72 5.28
N CYS A 214 15.43 -9.22 4.05
CA CYS A 214 14.26 -8.94 3.23
C CYS A 214 13.43 -10.21 2.94
N LEU A 215 14.09 -11.35 2.63
CA LEU A 215 13.42 -12.64 2.40
C LEU A 215 12.75 -13.17 3.68
N THR A 216 13.42 -13.06 4.82
CA THR A 216 12.84 -13.45 6.12
C THR A 216 11.58 -12.64 6.43
N LYS A 217 11.61 -11.34 6.19
CA LYS A 217 10.47 -10.44 6.42
C LYS A 217 9.37 -10.62 5.38
N TRP A 218 9.74 -10.87 4.12
CA TRP A 218 8.81 -11.28 3.08
C TRP A 218 8.04 -12.54 3.49
N ASN A 219 8.77 -13.56 3.97
CA ASN A 219 8.18 -14.82 4.42
C ASN A 219 7.14 -14.62 5.52
N ARG A 220 7.48 -13.87 6.57
CA ARG A 220 6.55 -13.57 7.68
C ARG A 220 5.33 -12.77 7.21
N ALA A 221 5.54 -11.81 6.31
CA ALA A 221 4.47 -10.97 5.82
C ALA A 221 3.48 -11.77 4.94
N ILE A 222 3.97 -12.58 4.01
CA ILE A 222 3.11 -13.38 3.14
C ILE A 222 2.42 -14.50 3.92
N GLU A 223 3.09 -15.11 4.89
CA GLU A 223 2.49 -16.12 5.77
C GLU A 223 1.28 -15.57 6.53
N THR A 224 1.41 -14.38 7.10
CA THR A 224 0.30 -13.71 7.78
C THR A 224 -0.90 -13.52 6.84
N MET A 225 -0.67 -12.98 5.63
CA MET A 225 -1.75 -12.73 4.67
C MET A 225 -2.33 -14.02 4.10
N TYR A 226 -1.49 -15.01 3.85
CA TYR A 226 -1.90 -16.34 3.38
C TYR A 226 -2.85 -17.02 4.38
N ASN A 227 -2.48 -17.05 5.65
CA ASN A 227 -3.29 -17.67 6.69
C ASN A 227 -4.64 -16.95 6.85
N GLN A 228 -4.66 -15.63 6.84
CA GLN A 228 -5.90 -14.86 6.90
C GLN A 228 -6.78 -15.04 5.64
N CYS A 229 -6.15 -15.21 4.46
CA CYS A 229 -6.89 -15.52 3.23
C CYS A 229 -7.56 -16.90 3.30
N LEU A 230 -6.86 -17.91 3.84
CA LEU A 230 -7.45 -19.23 4.08
C LEU A 230 -8.59 -19.17 5.10
N GLU A 231 -8.43 -18.43 6.19
CA GLU A 231 -9.44 -18.23 7.23
C GLU A 231 -10.69 -17.54 6.67
N ALA A 232 -10.54 -16.55 5.81
CA ALA A 232 -11.67 -15.88 5.16
C ALA A 232 -12.43 -16.77 4.18
N GLY A 233 -11.79 -17.81 3.66
CA GLY A 233 -12.38 -18.80 2.74
C GLY A 233 -12.36 -18.37 1.28
N GLN A 234 -12.54 -19.38 0.39
CA GLN A 234 -12.41 -19.20 -1.07
C GLN A 234 -13.50 -18.28 -1.66
N ASP A 235 -14.64 -18.16 -1.01
CA ASP A 235 -15.71 -17.26 -1.43
C ASP A 235 -15.38 -15.79 -1.16
N ARG A 236 -14.46 -15.51 -0.25
CA ARG A 236 -14.09 -14.15 0.18
C ARG A 236 -12.70 -13.75 -0.27
N CYS A 237 -11.73 -14.68 -0.38
CA CYS A 237 -10.35 -14.39 -0.74
C CYS A 237 -9.88 -15.27 -1.90
N LEU A 238 -9.40 -14.61 -2.96
CA LEU A 238 -8.75 -15.24 -4.11
C LEU A 238 -7.26 -14.97 -4.11
N MET A 239 -6.43 -16.02 -4.08
CA MET A 239 -4.99 -15.91 -4.30
C MET A 239 -4.68 -15.89 -5.80
N VAL A 240 -3.93 -14.90 -6.25
CA VAL A 240 -3.51 -14.76 -7.65
C VAL A 240 -1.99 -14.72 -7.73
N HIS A 241 -1.40 -15.72 -8.38
CA HIS A 241 0.03 -15.76 -8.63
C HIS A 241 0.39 -14.79 -9.76
N TYR A 242 1.28 -13.84 -9.48
CA TYR A 242 1.72 -12.81 -10.42
C TYR A 242 2.24 -13.41 -11.72
N GLU A 243 3.03 -14.48 -11.62
CA GLU A 243 3.63 -15.15 -12.77
C GLU A 243 2.54 -15.74 -13.66
N GLN A 244 1.54 -16.38 -13.08
CA GLN A 244 0.42 -16.96 -13.81
C GLN A 244 -0.49 -15.91 -14.43
N LEU A 245 -0.70 -14.79 -13.74
CA LEU A 245 -1.42 -13.65 -14.29
C LEU A 245 -0.69 -13.07 -15.51
N VAL A 246 0.64 -12.95 -15.44
CA VAL A 246 1.46 -12.45 -16.54
C VAL A 246 1.54 -13.42 -17.71
N LEU A 247 1.66 -14.73 -17.44
CA LEU A 247 1.73 -15.75 -18.47
C LEU A 247 0.39 -15.95 -19.20
N HIS A 248 -0.74 -15.85 -18.49
CA HIS A 248 -2.09 -16.16 -18.95
C HIS A 248 -3.10 -15.07 -18.53
N PRO A 249 -2.95 -13.81 -18.97
CA PRO A 249 -3.72 -12.69 -18.42
C PRO A 249 -5.23 -12.83 -18.64
N GLU A 250 -5.67 -13.25 -19.83
CA GLU A 250 -7.11 -13.39 -20.09
C GLU A 250 -7.75 -14.47 -19.22
N ARG A 251 -7.10 -15.63 -19.09
CA ARG A 251 -7.59 -16.73 -18.25
C ARG A 251 -7.77 -16.28 -16.81
N TRP A 252 -6.78 -15.61 -16.24
CA TRP A 252 -6.81 -15.19 -14.83
C TRP A 252 -7.78 -14.05 -14.60
N LEU A 253 -7.89 -13.09 -15.51
CA LEU A 253 -8.85 -12.00 -15.39
C LEU A 253 -10.30 -12.49 -15.52
N ARG A 254 -10.58 -13.51 -16.36
CA ARG A 254 -11.90 -14.15 -16.40
C ARG A 254 -12.25 -14.85 -15.08
N ILE A 255 -11.30 -15.58 -14.48
CA ILE A 255 -11.47 -16.20 -13.15
C ILE A 255 -11.73 -15.12 -12.11
N LEU A 256 -10.95 -14.05 -12.12
CA LEU A 256 -11.03 -12.94 -11.18
C LEU A 256 -12.39 -12.22 -11.26
N LEU A 257 -12.81 -11.80 -12.44
CA LEU A 257 -14.08 -11.08 -12.61
C LEU A 257 -15.28 -11.98 -12.26
N LYS A 258 -15.21 -13.29 -12.57
CA LYS A 258 -16.21 -14.26 -12.11
C LYS A 258 -16.24 -14.34 -10.57
N PHE A 259 -15.08 -14.41 -9.91
CA PHE A 259 -14.99 -14.38 -8.44
C PHE A 259 -15.59 -13.11 -7.86
N LEU A 260 -15.32 -11.94 -8.48
CA LEU A 260 -15.86 -10.64 -8.08
C LEU A 260 -17.36 -10.49 -8.41
N ARG A 261 -17.92 -11.38 -9.25
CA ARG A 261 -19.28 -11.30 -9.79
C ARG A 261 -19.50 -10.04 -10.66
N ILE A 262 -18.47 -9.66 -11.39
CA ILE A 262 -18.48 -8.51 -12.29
C ILE A 262 -18.47 -9.02 -13.73
N PRO A 263 -19.27 -8.45 -14.64
CA PRO A 263 -19.28 -8.83 -16.05
C PRO A 263 -17.90 -8.69 -16.70
N TRP A 264 -17.62 -9.55 -17.68
CA TRP A 264 -16.38 -9.44 -18.45
C TRP A 264 -16.37 -8.21 -19.33
N HIS A 265 -15.28 -7.46 -19.31
CA HIS A 265 -15.01 -6.40 -20.26
C HIS A 265 -13.57 -6.53 -20.80
N PRO A 266 -13.34 -6.44 -22.14
CA PRO A 266 -12.02 -6.70 -22.73
C PRO A 266 -10.95 -5.65 -22.38
N SER A 267 -11.33 -4.45 -21.97
CA SER A 267 -10.40 -3.38 -21.58
C SER A 267 -9.43 -3.76 -20.47
N VAL A 268 -9.81 -4.73 -19.61
CA VAL A 268 -8.92 -5.23 -18.54
C VAL A 268 -7.64 -5.88 -19.08
N LEU A 269 -7.61 -6.28 -20.36
CA LEU A 269 -6.43 -6.82 -21.05
C LEU A 269 -5.56 -5.72 -21.68
N HIS A 270 -6.05 -4.49 -21.73
CA HIS A 270 -5.42 -3.35 -22.40
C HIS A 270 -5.34 -2.15 -21.47
N HIS A 271 -4.95 -2.40 -20.21
CA HIS A 271 -4.89 -1.35 -19.18
C HIS A 271 -3.97 -0.19 -19.59
N GLU A 272 -2.91 -0.46 -20.36
CA GLU A 272 -1.97 0.52 -20.85
C GLU A 272 -2.63 1.55 -21.80
N GLU A 273 -3.66 1.15 -22.53
CA GLU A 273 -4.42 2.01 -23.43
C GLU A 273 -5.41 2.91 -22.68
N MET A 274 -5.74 2.56 -21.44
CA MET A 274 -6.70 3.28 -20.61
C MET A 274 -6.05 4.30 -19.67
N ILE A 275 -4.72 4.35 -19.63
CA ILE A 275 -3.97 5.25 -18.76
C ILE A 275 -4.19 6.70 -19.15
N GLY A 276 -4.61 7.53 -18.18
CA GLY A 276 -4.85 8.96 -18.34
C GLY A 276 -6.14 9.31 -19.10
N LYS A 277 -6.96 8.32 -19.46
CA LYS A 277 -8.30 8.57 -20.01
C LYS A 277 -9.32 8.83 -18.89
N ALA A 278 -10.33 9.64 -19.17
CA ALA A 278 -11.44 9.84 -18.25
C ALA A 278 -12.13 8.49 -17.95
N GLY A 279 -12.35 8.20 -16.67
CA GLY A 279 -12.88 6.91 -16.24
C GLY A 279 -11.96 5.72 -16.49
N GLY A 280 -10.68 5.95 -16.77
CA GLY A 280 -9.67 4.92 -16.98
C GLY A 280 -8.66 4.80 -15.84
N VAL A 281 -7.44 4.40 -16.17
CA VAL A 281 -6.37 4.11 -15.20
C VAL A 281 -5.63 5.40 -14.82
N SER A 282 -5.70 5.80 -13.55
CA SER A 282 -4.84 6.82 -12.98
C SER A 282 -3.52 6.20 -12.51
N LEU A 283 -2.40 6.89 -12.63
CA LEU A 283 -1.09 6.44 -12.16
C LEU A 283 -0.38 7.53 -11.38
N SER A 284 0.09 7.19 -10.19
CA SER A 284 0.92 8.07 -9.38
C SER A 284 2.30 8.29 -10.01
N LYS A 285 2.75 9.54 -10.06
CA LYS A 285 4.12 9.88 -10.49
C LYS A 285 5.20 9.47 -9.48
N VAL A 286 4.80 9.18 -8.24
CA VAL A 286 5.72 8.82 -7.14
C VAL A 286 5.76 7.33 -6.81
N GLU A 287 4.85 6.52 -7.36
CA GLU A 287 4.89 5.07 -7.20
C GLU A 287 6.02 4.44 -8.03
N ARG A 288 6.84 3.62 -7.37
CA ARG A 288 7.98 2.93 -8.00
C ARG A 288 7.59 1.83 -9.01
N SER A 289 6.31 1.65 -9.30
CA SER A 289 5.78 0.65 -10.23
C SER A 289 5.25 1.25 -11.53
N THR A 290 5.09 2.57 -11.59
CA THR A 290 4.44 3.28 -12.70
C THR A 290 5.10 2.97 -14.04
N ASP A 291 6.43 3.02 -14.12
CA ASP A 291 7.23 2.72 -15.31
C ASP A 291 7.04 1.30 -15.87
N GLN A 292 6.57 0.38 -15.05
CA GLN A 292 6.29 -1.01 -15.47
C GLN A 292 4.86 -1.18 -15.95
N VAL A 293 3.91 -0.52 -15.27
CA VAL A 293 2.47 -0.64 -15.54
C VAL A 293 2.03 0.11 -16.79
N ILE A 294 2.79 1.11 -17.24
CA ILE A 294 2.54 1.80 -18.51
C ILE A 294 2.77 0.94 -19.75
N LYS A 295 3.39 -0.23 -19.59
CA LYS A 295 3.66 -1.17 -20.67
C LYS A 295 2.55 -2.22 -20.74
N PRO A 296 2.25 -2.78 -21.94
CA PRO A 296 1.42 -3.97 -22.02
C PRO A 296 2.02 -5.11 -21.21
N VAL A 297 1.20 -6.08 -20.82
CA VAL A 297 1.66 -7.26 -20.06
C VAL A 297 2.79 -7.95 -20.82
N ASN A 298 3.93 -8.14 -20.15
CA ASN A 298 5.15 -8.68 -20.73
C ASN A 298 5.95 -9.50 -19.70
N LEU A 299 6.95 -10.27 -20.17
CA LEU A 299 7.71 -11.20 -19.34
C LEU A 299 8.92 -10.59 -18.62
N GLU A 300 9.21 -9.31 -18.85
CA GLU A 300 10.45 -8.65 -18.40
C GLU A 300 10.73 -8.82 -16.91
N ALA A 301 9.69 -8.78 -16.08
CA ALA A 301 9.85 -8.80 -14.63
C ALA A 301 9.98 -10.20 -14.01
N LEU A 302 9.80 -11.29 -14.77
CA LEU A 302 9.77 -12.64 -14.22
C LEU A 302 11.15 -13.18 -13.83
N SER A 303 12.18 -12.83 -14.59
CA SER A 303 13.53 -13.42 -14.46
C SER A 303 14.63 -12.45 -14.01
N LYS A 304 14.31 -11.17 -13.76
CA LYS A 304 15.32 -10.14 -13.39
C LYS A 304 16.13 -10.46 -12.13
N TRP A 305 15.61 -11.29 -11.25
CA TRP A 305 16.29 -11.67 -10.02
C TRP A 305 17.30 -12.80 -10.18
N VAL A 306 17.26 -13.54 -11.31
CA VAL A 306 18.14 -14.66 -11.59
C VAL A 306 19.59 -14.17 -11.67
N GLY A 307 20.47 -14.82 -10.93
CA GLY A 307 21.88 -14.43 -10.84
C GLY A 307 22.18 -13.21 -9.95
N GLN A 308 21.17 -12.64 -9.26
CA GLN A 308 21.32 -11.42 -8.44
C GLN A 308 21.37 -11.70 -6.93
N ILE A 309 20.92 -12.86 -6.50
CA ILE A 309 20.86 -13.23 -5.08
C ILE A 309 22.19 -13.88 -4.67
N PRO A 310 22.79 -13.50 -3.53
CA PRO A 310 24.01 -14.10 -3.03
C PRO A 310 23.91 -15.63 -2.89
N ALA A 311 24.99 -16.36 -3.21
CA ALA A 311 25.01 -17.82 -3.25
C ALA A 311 24.70 -18.49 -1.90
N ASP A 312 25.13 -17.88 -0.78
CA ASP A 312 24.81 -18.35 0.58
C ASP A 312 23.31 -18.23 0.90
N VAL A 313 22.66 -17.14 0.42
CA VAL A 313 21.23 -16.92 0.57
C VAL A 313 20.43 -17.92 -0.27
N LEU A 314 20.89 -18.20 -1.52
CA LEU A 314 20.26 -19.20 -2.39
C LEU A 314 20.31 -20.60 -1.77
N ARG A 315 21.47 -20.98 -1.21
CA ARG A 315 21.64 -22.28 -0.54
C ARG A 315 20.70 -22.46 0.65
N ASP A 316 20.53 -21.38 1.44
CA ASP A 316 19.71 -21.40 2.66
C ASP A 316 18.23 -21.04 2.39
N MET A 317 17.83 -20.86 1.13
CA MET A 317 16.51 -20.36 0.74
C MET A 317 15.33 -21.10 1.36
N PRO A 318 15.30 -22.45 1.43
CA PRO A 318 14.17 -23.17 2.04
C PRO A 318 13.98 -22.87 3.53
N VAL A 319 15.08 -22.54 4.22
CA VAL A 319 15.08 -22.20 5.65
C VAL A 319 14.70 -20.73 5.87
N ILE A 320 15.21 -19.83 5.03
CA ILE A 320 14.93 -18.39 5.09
C ILE A 320 13.48 -18.09 4.73
N ALA A 321 12.97 -18.74 3.68
CA ALA A 321 11.69 -18.46 3.07
C ALA A 321 10.86 -19.73 2.76
N PRO A 322 10.46 -20.51 3.79
CA PRO A 322 9.69 -21.76 3.62
C PRO A 322 8.35 -21.54 2.93
N MET A 323 7.79 -20.33 2.97
CA MET A 323 6.57 -19.99 2.24
C MET A 323 6.72 -20.10 0.73
N LEU A 324 7.94 -20.07 0.17
CA LEU A 324 8.13 -20.36 -1.27
C LEU A 324 7.54 -21.73 -1.63
N GLY A 325 7.98 -22.78 -0.95
CA GLY A 325 7.46 -24.15 -1.18
C GLY A 325 5.95 -24.26 -0.94
N LYS A 326 5.45 -23.64 0.13
CA LYS A 326 4.02 -23.63 0.48
C LYS A 326 3.16 -22.94 -0.57
N LEU A 327 3.71 -21.95 -1.28
CA LEU A 327 3.06 -21.23 -2.36
C LEU A 327 3.29 -21.85 -3.76
N GLY A 328 3.97 -23.01 -3.84
CA GLY A 328 4.21 -23.71 -5.08
C GLY A 328 5.45 -23.25 -5.87
N TYR A 329 6.33 -22.46 -5.26
CA TYR A 329 7.63 -22.11 -5.83
C TYR A 329 8.72 -23.08 -5.34
N ASP A 330 9.46 -23.69 -6.25
CA ASP A 330 10.63 -24.50 -5.89
C ASP A 330 11.76 -23.56 -5.40
N PRO A 331 12.16 -23.64 -4.10
CA PRO A 331 13.18 -22.77 -3.55
C PRO A 331 14.59 -23.07 -4.13
N TYR A 332 14.80 -24.22 -4.75
CA TYR A 332 16.08 -24.62 -5.35
C TYR A 332 16.17 -24.29 -6.84
N ALA A 333 15.02 -24.05 -7.52
CA ALA A 333 15.03 -23.75 -8.95
C ALA A 333 15.60 -22.36 -9.23
N ASN A 334 16.76 -22.33 -9.89
CA ASN A 334 17.46 -21.11 -10.32
C ASN A 334 18.18 -21.37 -11.67
N PRO A 335 17.60 -20.99 -12.81
CA PRO A 335 16.38 -20.23 -13.01
C PRO A 335 15.10 -21.00 -12.70
N PRO A 336 14.02 -20.28 -12.33
CA PRO A 336 12.72 -20.90 -12.08
C PRO A 336 11.99 -21.24 -13.38
N ASN A 337 11.07 -22.18 -13.32
CA ASN A 337 10.14 -22.46 -14.41
C ASN A 337 8.72 -22.12 -13.98
N TYR A 338 8.16 -21.04 -14.50
CA TYR A 338 6.78 -20.62 -14.20
C TYR A 338 5.75 -21.10 -15.24
N GLY A 339 6.19 -21.80 -16.29
CA GLY A 339 5.37 -22.27 -17.39
C GLY A 339 5.56 -21.52 -18.70
N LYS A 340 4.75 -21.86 -19.70
CA LYS A 340 4.82 -21.26 -21.04
C LYS A 340 3.80 -20.10 -21.13
N PRO A 341 4.17 -18.93 -21.66
CA PRO A 341 3.27 -17.79 -21.83
C PRO A 341 2.35 -17.99 -23.02
N ASP A 342 1.23 -17.28 -22.98
CA ASP A 342 0.34 -17.13 -24.14
C ASP A 342 1.05 -16.36 -25.27
N GLN A 343 0.66 -16.65 -26.52
CA GLN A 343 1.27 -16.06 -27.72
C GLN A 343 1.23 -14.52 -27.70
N LYS A 344 0.12 -13.94 -27.25
CA LYS A 344 -0.04 -12.48 -27.12
C LYS A 344 0.98 -11.85 -26.20
N VAL A 345 1.31 -12.52 -25.10
CA VAL A 345 2.32 -12.06 -24.13
C VAL A 345 3.73 -12.08 -24.73
N LEU A 346 4.03 -13.10 -25.55
CA LEU A 346 5.30 -13.14 -26.30
C LEU A 346 5.40 -11.98 -27.30
N GLU A 347 4.34 -11.68 -28.02
CA GLU A 347 4.27 -10.54 -28.94
C GLU A 347 4.44 -9.21 -28.21
N ASN A 348 3.72 -9.00 -27.13
CA ASN A 348 3.87 -7.82 -26.28
C ASN A 348 5.30 -7.66 -25.74
N THR A 349 5.91 -8.77 -25.31
CA THR A 349 7.29 -8.77 -24.83
C THR A 349 8.26 -8.31 -25.91
N LYS A 350 8.11 -8.81 -27.14
CA LYS A 350 8.91 -8.37 -28.29
C LYS A 350 8.73 -6.87 -28.59
N ARG A 351 7.48 -6.37 -28.55
CA ARG A 351 7.17 -4.94 -28.75
C ARG A 351 7.83 -4.08 -27.65
N VAL A 352 7.75 -4.51 -26.40
CA VAL A 352 8.38 -3.79 -25.28
C VAL A 352 9.90 -3.72 -25.43
N TYR A 353 10.56 -4.80 -25.82
CA TYR A 353 12.02 -4.80 -26.06
C TYR A 353 12.43 -3.90 -27.24
N LYS A 354 11.57 -3.75 -28.25
CA LYS A 354 11.80 -2.85 -29.38
C LYS A 354 11.43 -1.40 -29.08
N GLY A 355 10.83 -1.10 -27.92
CA GLY A 355 10.31 0.22 -27.58
C GLY A 355 9.03 0.59 -28.35
N GLU A 356 8.35 -0.38 -28.96
CA GLU A 356 7.14 -0.22 -29.75
C GLU A 356 5.89 -0.16 -28.86
N PHE A 357 5.84 0.78 -27.91
CA PHE A 357 4.67 1.08 -27.09
C PHE A 357 4.55 2.59 -26.87
N GLN A 358 3.32 3.08 -26.78
CA GLN A 358 3.07 4.51 -26.55
C GLN A 358 3.24 4.86 -25.08
N LEU A 359 4.11 5.83 -24.79
CA LEU A 359 4.18 6.43 -23.46
C LEU A 359 2.98 7.38 -23.29
N PRO A 360 2.26 7.32 -22.17
CA PRO A 360 1.25 8.29 -21.82
C PRO A 360 1.81 9.72 -21.84
N GLU A 361 1.00 10.69 -22.33
CA GLU A 361 1.43 12.07 -22.54
C GLU A 361 1.98 12.74 -21.27
N PHE A 362 1.37 12.47 -20.12
CA PHE A 362 1.79 13.04 -18.84
C PHE A 362 3.18 12.58 -18.37
N LEU A 363 3.75 11.53 -18.99
CA LEU A 363 5.12 11.05 -18.74
C LEU A 363 6.11 11.57 -19.80
N LYS A 364 5.64 12.14 -20.89
CA LYS A 364 6.47 12.79 -21.88
C LYS A 364 6.96 14.12 -21.30
N GLY A 365 8.15 14.14 -20.73
CA GLY A 365 8.74 15.34 -20.08
C GLY A 365 8.95 15.23 -18.57
N ALA A 366 8.56 14.16 -17.93
CA ALA A 366 9.06 13.87 -16.60
C ALA A 366 10.57 13.53 -16.73
N PRO A 367 11.46 14.14 -15.90
CA PRO A 367 12.86 13.73 -15.91
C PRO A 367 12.89 12.21 -15.63
N GLN A 368 13.45 11.46 -16.55
CA GLN A 368 13.80 10.06 -16.30
C GLN A 368 14.70 10.11 -15.07
N THR A 369 14.19 9.72 -13.93
CA THR A 369 15.02 9.52 -12.73
C THR A 369 16.05 8.50 -13.16
N ASP A 370 17.27 8.99 -13.38
CA ASP A 370 18.41 8.26 -13.85
C ASP A 370 18.44 6.86 -13.26
N ALA A 371 18.51 5.88 -14.15
CA ALA A 371 19.06 4.59 -13.84
C ALA A 371 20.47 4.87 -13.30
N VAL A 372 20.61 5.02 -12.01
CA VAL A 372 21.88 5.14 -11.34
C VAL A 372 22.66 3.87 -11.68
N LYS A 373 23.73 4.08 -12.43
CA LYS A 373 24.78 3.14 -12.78
C LYS A 373 25.29 2.37 -11.54
#